data_49737cd7d31f4ba136bf4ba6b8670069
#
_entry.id   49737cd7d31f4ba136bf4ba6b8670069
#
_cell.length_a   1.000
_cell.length_b   1.000
_cell.length_c   1.000
_cell.angle_alpha   90.00
_cell.angle_beta   90.00
_cell.angle_gamma   90.00
#
_symmetry.space_group_name_H-M   'P 1'
#
loop_
_entity.id
_entity.type
_entity.pdbx_description
1 polymer ?
#
loop_
_entity_poly.entity_id
_entity_poly.type
_entity_poly.pdbx_seq_one_letter_code
_entity_poly.pdbx_strand_id
1 'polypeptide(L)'
;KWASLFTPSKALGEVLAEELPLDIIDGDNESSNSNSNREVLYPCSKKAAKTIENGLSSRGFIVTRLNTYSTEQVTNIPKEVLERAVDASVVTFGSPSAVKAWKSLTLELLEERGGKHPTYACIGQTSANACEDCELPDVWHPEDPGMEGWAEVVKLCLEQDESEKWRGVF
;
A
#
# COMPACT_ATOMS: atom_id res chain seq x y z
N LYS A 1 22.13 5.67 18.79
CA LYS A 1 20.77 5.13 19.01
C LYS A 1 19.81 6.30 18.92
N TRP A 2 18.85 6.28 18.01
CA TRP A 2 17.83 7.33 17.88
C TRP A 2 16.78 7.15 18.98
N ALA A 3 16.35 8.24 19.61
CA ALA A 3 15.24 8.23 20.55
C ALA A 3 14.03 8.92 19.92
N SER A 4 12.83 8.41 20.18
CA SER A 4 11.61 9.10 19.81
C SER A 4 11.36 10.20 20.84
N LEU A 5 11.31 11.45 20.39
CA LEU A 5 11.01 12.60 21.23
C LEU A 5 9.51 12.94 21.24
N PHE A 6 8.80 12.54 20.20
CA PHE A 6 7.37 12.78 20.05
C PHE A 6 6.72 11.66 19.21
N THR A 7 5.49 11.32 19.57
CA THR A 7 4.65 10.40 18.79
C THR A 7 3.24 10.99 18.75
N PRO A 8 2.64 11.18 17.55
CA PRO A 8 1.30 11.73 17.44
C PRO A 8 0.24 10.75 17.98
N SER A 9 -0.91 11.28 18.38
CA SER A 9 -2.03 10.47 18.90
C SER A 9 -2.60 9.50 17.88
N LYS A 10 -2.44 9.80 16.59
CA LYS A 10 -2.82 8.92 15.47
C LYS A 10 -1.74 8.93 14.39
N ALA A 11 -1.57 7.82 13.70
CA ALA A 11 -0.61 7.67 12.59
C ALA A 11 -1.11 8.36 11.29
N LEU A 12 -1.47 9.64 11.37
CA LEU A 12 -1.93 10.47 10.27
C LEU A 12 -1.03 11.70 10.12
N GLY A 13 -0.72 12.08 8.88
CA GLY A 13 0.15 13.24 8.60
C GLY A 13 -0.43 14.57 9.08
N GLU A 14 -1.75 14.73 9.05
CA GLU A 14 -2.45 15.91 9.57
C GLU A 14 -2.27 16.02 11.08
N VAL A 15 -2.51 14.91 11.79
CA VAL A 15 -2.38 14.86 13.27
C VAL A 15 -0.93 15.11 13.69
N LEU A 16 0.06 14.52 12.98
CA LEU A 16 1.47 14.84 13.23
C LEU A 16 1.75 16.33 13.07
N ALA A 17 1.24 16.94 11.99
CA ALA A 17 1.48 18.36 11.72
C ALA A 17 0.79 19.27 12.74
N GLU A 18 -0.35 18.89 13.27
CA GLU A 18 -1.08 19.64 14.31
C GLU A 18 -0.47 19.50 15.70
N GLU A 19 -0.10 18.28 16.09
CA GLU A 19 0.31 17.97 17.45
C GLU A 19 1.80 18.15 17.70
N LEU A 20 2.66 18.25 16.66
CA LEU A 20 4.12 18.38 16.86
C LEU A 20 4.42 19.60 17.74
N PRO A 21 5.05 19.44 18.94
CA PRO A 21 5.35 20.55 19.82
C PRO A 21 6.30 21.58 19.16
N LEU A 22 6.11 22.87 19.46
CA LEU A 22 6.98 23.92 18.94
C LEU A 22 8.36 23.92 19.60
N ASP A 23 8.44 23.34 20.81
CA ASP A 23 9.63 23.35 21.68
C ASP A 23 10.13 21.92 21.93
N ILE A 24 10.39 21.19 20.84
CA ILE A 24 10.80 19.75 20.92
C ILE A 24 12.20 19.56 21.49
N ILE A 25 13.05 20.58 21.48
CA ILE A 25 14.46 20.43 21.85
C ILE A 25 14.80 21.45 22.92
N ASP A 26 14.67 21.07 24.18
CA ASP A 26 15.49 21.71 25.21
C ASP A 26 15.76 20.74 26.37
N GLY A 27 16.90 20.04 26.26
CA GLY A 27 17.73 19.77 27.39
C GLY A 27 18.55 21.04 27.68
N ASP A 28 18.27 21.74 28.77
CA ASP A 28 19.15 22.61 29.58
C ASP A 28 20.17 23.55 28.90
N ASN A 29 19.94 24.10 27.72
CA ASN A 29 20.78 25.12 27.12
C ASN A 29 20.01 26.39 26.79
N GLU A 30 20.03 27.34 27.75
CA GLU A 30 19.44 28.69 27.65
C GLU A 30 20.08 29.62 26.59
N SER A 31 20.79 29.12 25.60
CA SER A 31 21.59 29.95 24.68
C SER A 31 21.30 29.72 23.19
N SER A 32 20.21 29.06 22.81
CA SER A 32 19.93 28.82 21.38
C SER A 32 18.98 29.85 20.80
N ASN A 33 19.42 30.50 19.75
CA ASN A 33 18.64 31.39 18.89
C ASN A 33 17.30 30.70 18.54
N SER A 34 16.17 31.30 18.91
CA SER A 34 14.82 30.71 18.85
C SER A 34 14.34 30.20 17.48
N ASN A 35 15.10 30.39 16.43
CA ASN A 35 14.79 29.91 15.07
C ASN A 35 15.38 28.53 14.72
N SER A 36 16.45 28.08 15.39
CA SER A 36 17.13 26.82 15.06
C SER A 36 16.32 25.57 15.48
N ASN A 37 15.40 25.72 16.42
CA ASN A 37 14.60 24.60 16.95
C ASN A 37 13.36 24.26 16.11
N ARG A 38 13.13 24.98 15.00
CA ARG A 38 11.96 24.77 14.12
C ARG A 38 12.31 24.13 12.78
N GLU A 39 13.53 23.67 12.65
CA GLU A 39 13.95 22.96 11.43
C GLU A 39 13.56 21.49 11.51
N VAL A 40 12.83 21.02 10.49
CA VAL A 40 12.37 19.64 10.36
C VAL A 40 12.87 19.05 9.05
N LEU A 41 13.67 17.99 9.14
CA LEU A 41 13.98 17.15 7.99
C LEU A 41 12.87 16.12 7.82
N TYR A 42 12.22 16.13 6.65
CA TYR A 42 11.12 15.23 6.32
C TYR A 42 11.51 14.24 5.20
N PRO A 43 12.14 13.10 5.54
CA PRO A 43 12.39 12.02 4.59
C PRO A 43 11.07 11.36 4.20
N CYS A 44 10.75 11.34 2.91
CA CYS A 44 9.48 10.81 2.44
C CYS A 44 9.57 10.24 1.02
N SER A 45 8.50 9.60 0.56
CA SER A 45 8.35 9.23 -0.84
C SER A 45 8.26 10.47 -1.72
N LYS A 46 8.83 10.42 -2.92
CA LYS A 46 8.65 11.45 -3.96
C LYS A 46 7.16 11.74 -4.23
N LYS A 47 6.30 10.72 -4.11
CA LYS A 47 4.84 10.79 -4.32
C LYS A 47 4.04 11.13 -3.05
N ALA A 48 4.68 11.35 -1.90
CA ALA A 48 3.98 11.71 -0.67
C ALA A 48 3.23 13.03 -0.81
N ALA A 49 2.01 13.08 -0.29
CA ALA A 49 1.22 14.31 -0.23
C ALA A 49 1.96 15.39 0.58
N LYS A 50 1.64 16.65 0.32
CA LYS A 50 2.27 17.81 1.00
C LYS A 50 1.61 18.15 2.35
N THR A 51 0.78 17.27 2.89
CA THR A 51 0.00 17.50 4.12
C THR A 51 0.90 17.87 5.30
N ILE A 52 1.93 17.07 5.57
CA ILE A 52 2.89 17.32 6.66
C ILE A 52 3.68 18.60 6.40
N GLU A 53 4.23 18.76 5.20
CA GLU A 53 5.01 19.93 4.81
C GLU A 53 4.21 21.22 4.97
N ASN A 54 2.99 21.27 4.43
CA ASN A 54 2.12 22.44 4.51
C ASN A 54 1.65 22.71 5.95
N GLY A 55 1.23 21.68 6.67
CA GLY A 55 0.73 21.82 8.04
C GLY A 55 1.80 22.30 9.01
N LEU A 56 3.02 21.77 8.92
CA LEU A 56 4.14 22.25 9.75
C LEU A 56 4.59 23.65 9.34
N SER A 57 4.67 23.95 8.04
CA SER A 57 5.05 25.29 7.57
C SER A 57 4.07 26.35 8.01
N SER A 58 2.76 26.08 8.03
CA SER A 58 1.73 27.00 8.53
C SER A 58 1.87 27.33 10.02
N ARG A 59 2.53 26.45 10.79
CA ARG A 59 2.84 26.63 12.22
C ARG A 59 4.22 27.25 12.47
N GLY A 60 4.93 27.65 11.40
CA GLY A 60 6.23 28.33 11.49
C GLY A 60 7.43 27.39 11.57
N PHE A 61 7.29 26.11 11.24
CA PHE A 61 8.41 25.21 11.06
C PHE A 61 9.07 25.41 9.68
N ILE A 62 10.39 25.25 9.62
CA ILE A 62 11.18 25.23 8.40
C ILE A 62 11.33 23.77 7.98
N VAL A 63 10.54 23.34 6.99
CA VAL A 63 10.53 21.95 6.56
C VAL A 63 11.44 21.71 5.37
N THR A 64 12.47 20.91 5.56
CA THR A 64 13.33 20.42 4.47
C THR A 64 12.83 19.04 4.04
N ARG A 65 12.11 19.00 2.90
CA ARG A 65 11.65 17.75 2.29
C ARG A 65 12.79 17.02 1.61
N LEU A 66 13.00 15.75 1.95
CA LEU A 66 13.96 14.88 1.31
C LEU A 66 13.25 13.69 0.65
N ASN A 67 13.19 13.69 -0.68
CA ASN A 67 12.64 12.55 -1.42
C ASN A 67 13.63 11.39 -1.41
N THR A 68 13.38 10.40 -0.55
CA THR A 68 14.29 9.27 -0.31
C THR A 68 14.02 8.07 -1.20
N TYR A 69 12.77 7.91 -1.68
CA TYR A 69 12.37 6.81 -2.56
C TYR A 69 11.19 7.22 -3.44
N SER A 70 10.98 6.45 -4.51
CA SER A 70 9.76 6.53 -5.33
C SER A 70 9.23 5.12 -5.55
N THR A 71 7.91 4.96 -5.46
CA THR A 71 7.24 3.72 -5.86
C THR A 71 6.81 3.86 -7.30
N GLU A 72 7.40 3.07 -8.18
CA GLU A 72 7.07 3.04 -9.59
C GLU A 72 6.42 1.70 -9.95
N GLN A 73 5.49 1.73 -10.90
CA GLN A 73 4.93 0.50 -11.44
C GLN A 73 6.00 -0.21 -12.28
N VAL A 74 6.18 -1.51 -12.05
CA VAL A 74 7.05 -2.33 -12.90
C VAL A 74 6.33 -2.53 -14.23
N THR A 75 6.96 -2.15 -15.32
CA THR A 75 6.39 -2.24 -16.69
C THR A 75 7.09 -3.28 -17.56
N ASN A 76 8.25 -3.76 -17.14
CA ASN A 76 9.04 -4.75 -17.88
C ASN A 76 9.20 -6.01 -17.04
N ILE A 77 8.28 -6.96 -17.23
CA ILE A 77 8.31 -8.28 -16.60
C ILE A 77 8.53 -9.31 -17.70
N PRO A 78 9.47 -10.27 -17.54
CA PRO A 78 9.67 -11.33 -18.51
C PRO A 78 8.36 -12.08 -18.81
N LYS A 79 8.10 -12.40 -20.06
CA LYS A 79 6.85 -13.06 -20.50
C LYS A 79 6.62 -14.38 -19.77
N GLU A 80 7.66 -15.16 -19.57
CA GLU A 80 7.61 -16.45 -18.87
C GLU A 80 7.14 -16.32 -17.42
N VAL A 81 7.44 -15.17 -16.77
CA VAL A 81 6.97 -14.89 -15.41
C VAL A 81 5.48 -14.56 -15.41
N LEU A 82 5.02 -13.76 -16.38
CA LEU A 82 3.60 -13.44 -16.53
C LEU A 82 2.77 -14.69 -16.90
N GLU A 83 3.27 -15.52 -17.82
CA GLU A 83 2.63 -16.77 -18.19
C GLU A 83 2.43 -17.71 -17.00
N ARG A 84 3.45 -17.82 -16.14
CA ARG A 84 3.32 -18.59 -14.89
C ARG A 84 2.38 -17.94 -13.88
N ALA A 85 2.34 -16.60 -13.83
CA ALA A 85 1.50 -15.88 -12.90
C ALA A 85 0.01 -16.02 -13.23
N VAL A 86 -0.36 -16.01 -14.52
CA VAL A 86 -1.76 -16.19 -14.93
C VAL A 86 -2.24 -17.65 -14.83
N ASP A 87 -1.33 -18.61 -14.66
CA ASP A 87 -1.65 -20.02 -14.38
C ASP A 87 -1.87 -20.31 -12.89
N ALA A 88 -1.68 -19.32 -12.02
CA ALA A 88 -1.93 -19.48 -10.60
C ALA A 88 -3.43 -19.71 -10.32
N SER A 89 -3.77 -20.60 -9.38
CA SER A 89 -5.14 -20.80 -8.93
C SER A 89 -5.69 -19.56 -8.23
N VAL A 90 -4.86 -18.91 -7.42
CA VAL A 90 -5.23 -17.71 -6.64
C VAL A 90 -4.18 -16.62 -6.81
N VAL A 91 -4.62 -15.40 -7.08
CA VAL A 91 -3.78 -14.19 -7.09
C VAL A 91 -4.21 -13.28 -5.96
N THR A 92 -3.24 -12.74 -5.21
CA THR A 92 -3.52 -11.96 -4.01
C THR A 92 -3.18 -10.48 -4.19
N PHE A 93 -4.03 -9.57 -3.69
CA PHE A 93 -3.83 -8.13 -3.78
C PHE A 93 -3.84 -7.42 -2.42
N GLY A 94 -2.71 -6.79 -2.09
CA GLY A 94 -2.57 -5.95 -0.90
C GLY A 94 -2.90 -4.46 -1.14
N SER A 95 -3.20 -4.05 -2.38
CA SER A 95 -3.51 -2.64 -2.69
C SER A 95 -4.18 -2.47 -4.05
N PRO A 96 -4.97 -1.38 -4.25
CA PRO A 96 -5.57 -1.04 -5.55
C PRO A 96 -4.54 -0.84 -6.69
N SER A 97 -3.36 -0.34 -6.36
CA SER A 97 -2.30 -0.16 -7.37
C SER A 97 -1.75 -1.48 -7.90
N ALA A 98 -1.72 -2.53 -7.06
CA ALA A 98 -1.33 -3.87 -7.48
C ALA A 98 -2.37 -4.49 -8.43
N VAL A 99 -3.66 -4.27 -8.17
CA VAL A 99 -4.76 -4.70 -9.07
C VAL A 99 -4.61 -4.06 -10.45
N LYS A 100 -4.41 -2.74 -10.51
CA LYS A 100 -4.23 -2.01 -11.78
C LYS A 100 -2.99 -2.46 -12.53
N ALA A 101 -1.89 -2.73 -11.81
CA ALA A 101 -0.68 -3.28 -12.41
C ALA A 101 -0.92 -4.67 -13.00
N TRP A 102 -1.58 -5.55 -12.26
CA TRP A 102 -1.96 -6.89 -12.72
C TRP A 102 -2.76 -6.81 -14.02
N LYS A 103 -3.89 -6.07 -14.03
CA LYS A 103 -4.72 -5.92 -15.24
C LYS A 103 -3.88 -5.46 -16.43
N SER A 104 -3.07 -4.41 -16.26
CA SER A 104 -2.28 -3.85 -17.37
C SER A 104 -1.20 -4.79 -17.91
N LEU A 105 -0.70 -5.72 -17.09
CA LEU A 105 0.36 -6.65 -17.46
C LEU A 105 -0.13 -7.98 -17.99
N THR A 106 -1.36 -8.39 -17.65
CA THR A 106 -1.85 -9.74 -17.93
C THR A 106 -3.07 -9.78 -18.86
N LEU A 107 -3.68 -8.64 -19.18
CA LEU A 107 -4.92 -8.59 -19.97
C LEU A 107 -4.81 -9.38 -21.28
N GLU A 108 -3.81 -9.09 -22.09
CA GLU A 108 -3.59 -9.76 -23.38
C GLU A 108 -3.38 -11.29 -23.21
N LEU A 109 -2.60 -11.69 -22.20
CA LEU A 109 -2.35 -13.10 -21.92
C LEU A 109 -3.61 -13.84 -21.45
N LEU A 110 -4.46 -13.20 -20.67
CA LEU A 110 -5.72 -13.78 -20.22
C LEU A 110 -6.71 -13.93 -21.38
N GLU A 111 -6.76 -12.95 -22.28
CA GLU A 111 -7.57 -13.02 -23.52
C GLU A 111 -7.09 -14.12 -24.45
N GLU A 112 -5.77 -14.26 -24.70
CA GLU A 112 -5.16 -15.34 -25.50
C GLU A 112 -5.50 -16.74 -24.94
N ARG A 113 -5.72 -16.85 -23.63
CA ARG A 113 -6.08 -18.10 -22.93
C ARG A 113 -7.59 -18.33 -22.80
N GLY A 114 -8.40 -17.61 -23.58
CA GLY A 114 -9.85 -17.77 -23.59
C GLY A 114 -10.57 -17.14 -22.41
N GLY A 115 -9.95 -16.15 -21.74
CA GLY A 115 -10.55 -15.41 -20.64
C GLY A 115 -10.64 -16.20 -19.32
N LYS A 116 -9.86 -17.26 -19.15
CA LYS A 116 -9.78 -17.97 -17.86
C LYS A 116 -8.98 -17.12 -16.87
N HIS A 117 -9.63 -16.74 -15.81
CA HIS A 117 -9.04 -15.95 -14.73
C HIS A 117 -8.72 -16.83 -13.51
N PRO A 118 -7.67 -16.47 -12.71
CA PRO A 118 -7.51 -16.99 -11.36
C PRO A 118 -8.58 -16.41 -10.43
N THR A 119 -8.76 -17.02 -9.27
CA THR A 119 -9.51 -16.40 -8.15
C THR A 119 -8.68 -15.27 -7.56
N TYR A 120 -9.31 -14.15 -7.22
CA TYR A 120 -8.63 -12.97 -6.68
C TYR A 120 -8.93 -12.78 -5.20
N ALA A 121 -7.91 -12.87 -4.35
CA ALA A 121 -8.02 -12.68 -2.91
C ALA A 121 -7.43 -11.34 -2.46
N CYS A 122 -8.27 -10.41 -2.03
CA CYS A 122 -7.90 -9.06 -1.61
C CYS A 122 -7.75 -8.95 -0.09
N ILE A 123 -6.81 -8.10 0.39
CA ILE A 123 -6.60 -7.86 1.82
C ILE A 123 -7.80 -7.17 2.48
N GLY A 124 -8.67 -6.51 1.69
CA GLY A 124 -9.86 -5.82 2.17
C GLY A 124 -10.62 -5.13 1.04
N GLN A 125 -11.75 -4.51 1.40
CA GLN A 125 -12.73 -3.92 0.50
C GLN A 125 -12.15 -2.95 -0.54
N THR A 126 -11.18 -2.10 -0.14
CA THR A 126 -10.60 -1.10 -1.06
C THR A 126 -9.88 -1.75 -2.26
N SER A 127 -9.20 -2.88 -2.03
CA SER A 127 -8.57 -3.64 -3.11
C SER A 127 -9.59 -4.44 -3.91
N ALA A 128 -10.66 -4.95 -3.27
CA ALA A 128 -11.75 -5.64 -3.93
C ALA A 128 -12.51 -4.70 -4.88
N ASN A 129 -12.86 -3.49 -4.44
CA ASN A 129 -13.47 -2.48 -5.30
C ASN A 129 -12.60 -2.15 -6.53
N ALA A 130 -11.27 -2.12 -6.36
CA ALA A 130 -10.37 -1.93 -7.49
C ALA A 130 -10.37 -3.11 -8.49
N CYS A 131 -10.62 -4.34 -8.01
CA CYS A 131 -10.85 -5.50 -8.89
C CYS A 131 -12.15 -5.36 -9.67
N GLU A 132 -13.24 -4.94 -9.01
CA GLU A 132 -14.53 -4.64 -9.66
C GLU A 132 -14.40 -3.54 -10.71
N ASP A 133 -13.74 -2.41 -10.37
CA ASP A 133 -13.44 -1.32 -11.32
C ASP A 133 -12.61 -1.80 -12.51
N CYS A 134 -11.81 -2.83 -12.31
CA CYS A 134 -11.01 -3.48 -13.34
C CYS A 134 -11.74 -4.63 -14.04
N GLU A 135 -13.01 -4.91 -13.72
CA GLU A 135 -13.81 -6.00 -14.29
C GLU A 135 -13.17 -7.39 -14.09
N LEU A 136 -12.42 -7.57 -13.01
CA LEU A 136 -11.86 -8.88 -12.66
C LEU A 136 -12.95 -9.72 -11.99
N PRO A 137 -13.17 -10.96 -12.44
CA PRO A 137 -14.19 -11.86 -11.85
C PRO A 137 -13.68 -12.51 -10.57
N ASP A 138 -14.58 -13.17 -9.85
CA ASP A 138 -14.28 -14.06 -8.70
C ASP A 138 -13.36 -13.41 -7.66
N VAL A 139 -13.85 -12.33 -7.03
CA VAL A 139 -13.12 -11.51 -6.07
C VAL A 139 -13.57 -11.77 -4.64
N TRP A 140 -12.62 -12.07 -3.77
CA TRP A 140 -12.83 -12.38 -2.36
C TRP A 140 -12.05 -11.45 -1.47
N HIS A 141 -12.63 -11.08 -0.32
CA HIS A 141 -11.94 -10.30 0.72
C HIS A 141 -12.54 -10.60 2.10
N PRO A 142 -11.80 -10.41 3.21
CA PRO A 142 -12.33 -10.53 4.56
C PRO A 142 -13.23 -9.33 4.90
N GLU A 143 -14.15 -9.50 5.86
CA GLU A 143 -14.93 -8.40 6.44
C GLU A 143 -14.01 -7.44 7.19
N ASP A 144 -13.11 -7.98 8.02
CA ASP A 144 -12.11 -7.21 8.75
C ASP A 144 -10.77 -7.23 8.00
N PRO A 145 -10.31 -6.07 7.46
CA PRO A 145 -9.05 -5.99 6.74
C PRO A 145 -7.84 -6.33 7.63
N GLY A 146 -6.94 -7.19 7.15
CA GLY A 146 -5.73 -7.56 7.88
C GLY A 146 -5.09 -8.83 7.35
N MET A 147 -3.90 -9.13 7.84
CA MET A 147 -3.12 -10.28 7.38
C MET A 147 -3.78 -11.62 7.74
N GLU A 148 -4.40 -11.71 8.90
CA GLU A 148 -5.06 -12.93 9.37
C GLU A 148 -6.29 -13.25 8.52
N GLY A 149 -7.24 -12.29 8.39
CA GLY A 149 -8.43 -12.47 7.56
C GLY A 149 -8.07 -12.71 6.09
N TRP A 150 -7.03 -12.03 5.57
CA TRP A 150 -6.56 -12.26 4.21
C TRP A 150 -6.02 -13.67 4.00
N ALA A 151 -5.24 -14.21 4.95
CA ALA A 151 -4.75 -15.58 4.89
C ALA A 151 -5.88 -16.62 4.91
N GLU A 152 -6.94 -16.39 5.70
CA GLU A 152 -8.13 -17.24 5.72
C GLU A 152 -8.86 -17.23 4.36
N VAL A 153 -9.05 -16.07 3.77
CA VAL A 153 -9.65 -15.93 2.44
C VAL A 153 -8.84 -16.68 1.38
N VAL A 154 -7.52 -16.53 1.37
CA VAL A 154 -6.65 -17.28 0.43
C VAL A 154 -6.83 -18.79 0.60
N LYS A 155 -6.90 -19.27 1.84
CA LYS A 155 -7.12 -20.70 2.13
C LYS A 155 -8.45 -21.17 1.56
N LEU A 156 -9.53 -20.43 1.78
CA LEU A 156 -10.86 -20.77 1.25
C LEU A 156 -10.87 -20.82 -0.28
N CYS A 157 -10.23 -19.86 -0.95
CA CYS A 157 -10.09 -19.85 -2.42
C CYS A 157 -9.36 -21.09 -2.93
N LEU A 158 -8.28 -21.53 -2.27
CA LEU A 158 -7.54 -22.74 -2.64
C LEU A 158 -8.35 -24.01 -2.43
N GLU A 159 -9.11 -24.11 -1.35
CA GLU A 159 -9.99 -25.25 -1.07
C GLU A 159 -11.13 -25.38 -2.09
N GLN A 160 -11.65 -24.25 -2.59
CA GLN A 160 -12.65 -24.25 -3.67
C GLN A 160 -12.05 -24.74 -5.01
N ASP A 161 -10.88 -24.23 -5.41
CA ASP A 161 -10.22 -24.64 -6.64
C ASP A 161 -9.96 -26.15 -6.66
N GLU A 162 -9.54 -26.74 -5.54
CA GLU A 162 -9.40 -28.18 -5.39
C GLU A 162 -10.73 -28.91 -5.56
N SER A 163 -11.81 -28.40 -4.97
CA SER A 163 -13.14 -29.03 -5.05
C SER A 163 -13.73 -29.01 -6.46
N GLU A 164 -13.48 -27.96 -7.23
CA GLU A 164 -13.90 -27.85 -8.62
C GLU A 164 -13.13 -28.78 -9.54
N LYS A 165 -11.83 -28.95 -9.33
CA LYS A 165 -11.00 -29.92 -10.07
C LYS A 165 -11.52 -31.35 -9.92
N TRP A 166 -12.03 -31.72 -8.75
CA TRP A 166 -12.60 -33.07 -8.52
C TRP A 166 -14.00 -33.22 -9.11
N ARG A 167 -14.82 -32.16 -9.22
CA ARG A 167 -16.17 -32.22 -9.82
C ARG A 167 -16.13 -32.42 -11.34
N GLY A 168 -15.05 -32.07 -12.02
CA GLY A 168 -14.88 -32.25 -13.45
C GLY A 168 -14.38 -33.64 -13.88
N VAL A 169 -14.14 -34.55 -12.95
CA VAL A 169 -13.58 -35.90 -13.19
C VAL A 169 -14.63 -37.03 -13.09
N PHE A 170 -15.91 -36.70 -12.77
CA PHE A 170 -17.00 -37.68 -12.69
C PHE A 170 -18.14 -37.38 -13.65
#